data_47af52155754526d6718c87fcfa09e28
#
_entry.id   47af52155754526d6718c87fcfa09e28
#
_cell.length_a   1.000
_cell.length_b   1.000
_cell.length_c   1.000
_cell.angle_alpha   90.00
_cell.angle_beta   90.00
_cell.angle_gamma   90.00
#
_symmetry.space_group_name_H-M   'P 1'
#
loop_
_entity.id
_entity.type
_entity.pdbx_description
1 polymer ?
#
loop_
_entity_poly.entity_id
_entity_poly.type
_entity_poly.pdbx_seq_one_letter_code
_entity_poly.pdbx_strand_id
1 'polypeptide(L)'
;MIVLNLELDNLFGFEDFKINFSYSDDIKNSSIKDEFLKDRPNFKYKKVNILLGANATGKTSIGKAMMAIFNFFNKKEISKITQHIRDLEKEMSFSIDFILDEKNILYRVNFKYKKEKEKEKINLDLYKADILEEDSYEITLDKLKKVNLENESYLEILEKLGKVSGWLFTYPEKDSNVLGKNKKVMDKKILENILKTLDPSIEEVRKLDGVKNSYVLTLKGEDIIIQDGEFVKKNKILSSGTKAGLDIAYITSAIKENTNVFYYCDEKFPYIHSDIEKAILSLMIDFLKPNTQLFFTTHNMEVLNMDLPILCFTFLKKREKIEVVYASEYIDEDNIFLMEAIKNDVFNVAPYLDLIYELEEA
;
A
#
# COMPACT_ATOMS: atom_id res chain seq x y z
N MET A 1 -8.48 -8.20 2.51
CA MET A 1 -8.78 -7.78 1.12
C MET A 1 -7.51 -7.78 0.31
N ILE A 2 -7.48 -8.43 -0.85
CA ILE A 2 -6.39 -8.42 -1.83
C ILE A 2 -6.86 -7.58 -3.01
N VAL A 3 -6.08 -6.58 -3.42
CA VAL A 3 -6.39 -5.70 -4.56
C VAL A 3 -5.68 -6.22 -5.80
N LEU A 4 -6.39 -6.29 -6.93
CA LEU A 4 -5.88 -6.83 -8.19
C LEU A 4 -5.78 -5.78 -9.29
N ASN A 5 -6.72 -4.84 -9.32
CA ASN A 5 -6.70 -3.73 -10.27
C ASN A 5 -7.29 -2.47 -9.63
N LEU A 6 -6.76 -1.31 -10.00
CA LEU A 6 -7.27 -0.01 -9.58
C LEU A 6 -7.23 0.95 -10.78
N GLU A 7 -8.37 1.55 -11.08
CA GLU A 7 -8.50 2.63 -12.07
C GLU A 7 -9.04 3.87 -11.38
N LEU A 8 -8.47 5.02 -11.68
CA LEU A 8 -8.84 6.31 -11.10
C LEU A 8 -8.90 7.36 -12.22
N ASP A 9 -9.98 8.12 -12.26
CA ASP A 9 -10.10 9.26 -13.14
C ASP A 9 -10.68 10.47 -12.41
N ASN A 10 -10.05 11.63 -12.61
CA ASN A 10 -10.41 12.89 -11.95
C ASN A 10 -10.47 12.79 -10.41
N LEU A 11 -9.59 11.99 -9.82
CA LEU A 11 -9.58 11.69 -8.39
C LEU A 11 -8.15 11.64 -7.84
N PHE A 12 -7.86 12.29 -6.70
CA PHE A 12 -6.53 12.36 -6.07
C PHE A 12 -5.39 12.83 -7.00
N GLY A 13 -5.73 13.62 -8.03
CA GLY A 13 -4.77 14.09 -9.04
C GLY A 13 -4.50 13.11 -10.17
N PHE A 14 -5.17 11.97 -10.19
CA PHE A 14 -5.11 11.01 -11.28
C PHE A 14 -6.10 11.35 -12.40
N GLU A 15 -5.67 11.13 -13.64
CA GLU A 15 -6.46 11.21 -14.86
C GLU A 15 -6.19 9.95 -15.70
N ASP A 16 -7.25 9.22 -16.06
CA ASP A 16 -7.15 8.00 -16.88
C ASP A 16 -6.05 7.04 -16.38
N PHE A 17 -5.98 6.87 -15.06
CA PHE A 17 -4.94 6.10 -14.39
C PHE A 17 -5.38 4.67 -14.19
N LYS A 18 -4.47 3.72 -14.50
CA LYS A 18 -4.69 2.28 -14.29
C LYS A 18 -3.43 1.64 -13.72
N ILE A 19 -3.62 0.78 -12.73
CA ILE A 19 -2.54 -0.01 -12.14
C ILE A 19 -3.02 -1.43 -11.82
N ASN A 20 -2.25 -2.42 -12.25
CA ASN A 20 -2.56 -3.84 -12.08
C ASN A 20 -1.62 -4.49 -11.06
N PHE A 21 -2.18 -5.27 -10.16
CA PHE A 21 -1.50 -6.02 -9.11
C PHE A 21 -1.72 -7.54 -9.22
N SER A 22 -2.20 -8.02 -10.38
CA SER A 22 -2.23 -9.44 -10.73
C SER A 22 -0.99 -9.82 -11.54
N TYR A 23 -0.81 -11.09 -11.77
CA TYR A 23 0.15 -11.61 -12.74
C TYR A 23 -0.61 -12.18 -13.92
N SER A 24 -0.22 -11.79 -15.14
CA SER A 24 -0.73 -12.36 -16.38
C SER A 24 0.00 -13.63 -16.81
N ASP A 25 1.24 -13.81 -16.35
CA ASP A 25 2.13 -14.88 -16.79
C ASP A 25 2.58 -15.80 -15.64
N ASP A 26 3.11 -16.97 -16.01
CA ASP A 26 3.73 -17.90 -15.06
C ASP A 26 5.00 -17.29 -14.47
N ILE A 27 4.95 -17.01 -13.17
CA ILE A 27 6.14 -16.58 -12.43
C ILE A 27 7.08 -17.77 -12.36
N LYS A 28 8.23 -17.64 -13.03
CA LYS A 28 9.33 -18.59 -12.90
C LYS A 28 10.26 -18.12 -11.79
N ASN A 29 10.49 -18.97 -10.78
CA ASN A 29 11.49 -18.75 -9.73
C ASN A 29 11.31 -17.52 -8.84
N SER A 30 10.08 -17.21 -8.41
CA SER A 30 9.89 -16.15 -7.42
C SER A 30 10.51 -16.51 -6.07
N SER A 31 11.27 -15.57 -5.49
CA SER A 31 11.76 -15.67 -4.10
C SER A 31 10.66 -15.40 -3.05
N ILE A 32 9.51 -14.88 -3.48
CA ILE A 32 8.36 -14.59 -2.61
C ILE A 32 7.45 -15.80 -2.51
N LYS A 33 7.17 -16.23 -1.29
CA LYS A 33 6.31 -17.39 -1.02
C LYS A 33 4.83 -17.03 -1.15
N ASP A 34 4.03 -17.97 -1.65
CA ASP A 34 2.56 -17.91 -1.66
C ASP A 34 2.02 -16.67 -2.41
N GLU A 35 2.51 -16.40 -3.63
CA GLU A 35 1.99 -15.35 -4.52
C GLU A 35 0.73 -15.76 -5.27
N PHE A 36 -0.05 -16.62 -4.65
CA PHE A 36 -1.32 -17.11 -5.16
C PHE A 36 -2.34 -17.19 -4.02
N LEU A 37 -3.60 -17.21 -4.38
CA LEU A 37 -4.68 -17.35 -3.42
C LEU A 37 -4.65 -18.76 -2.81
N LYS A 38 -4.74 -18.85 -1.49
CA LYS A 38 -4.73 -20.14 -0.79
C LYS A 38 -5.80 -21.06 -1.38
N ASP A 39 -5.42 -22.30 -1.69
CA ASP A 39 -6.25 -23.31 -2.34
C ASP A 39 -6.68 -22.96 -3.79
N ARG A 40 -6.01 -21.98 -4.42
CA ARG A 40 -6.24 -21.54 -5.82
C ARG A 40 -4.89 -21.21 -6.49
N PRO A 41 -4.05 -22.20 -6.82
CA PRO A 41 -2.67 -21.99 -7.24
C PRO A 41 -2.53 -21.21 -8.55
N ASN A 42 -3.55 -21.26 -9.41
CA ASN A 42 -3.55 -20.54 -10.68
C ASN A 42 -3.99 -19.09 -10.53
N PHE A 43 -4.62 -18.74 -9.40
CA PHE A 43 -5.03 -17.38 -9.13
C PHE A 43 -3.91 -16.59 -8.45
N LYS A 44 -3.03 -16.00 -9.27
CA LYS A 44 -1.82 -15.31 -8.85
C LYS A 44 -2.06 -13.83 -8.65
N TYR A 45 -1.37 -13.22 -7.68
CA TYR A 45 -1.39 -11.79 -7.40
C TYR A 45 -0.06 -11.30 -6.86
N LYS A 46 0.27 -10.03 -7.10
CA LYS A 46 1.46 -9.39 -6.55
C LYS A 46 1.31 -9.24 -5.03
N LYS A 47 1.91 -10.17 -4.30
CA LYS A 47 1.88 -10.19 -2.82
C LYS A 47 2.71 -9.06 -2.24
N VAL A 48 3.80 -8.69 -2.93
CA VAL A 48 4.66 -7.56 -2.60
C VAL A 48 4.65 -6.57 -3.76
N ASN A 49 4.33 -5.31 -3.47
CA ASN A 49 4.28 -4.21 -4.43
C ASN A 49 5.18 -3.09 -3.94
N ILE A 50 6.34 -2.91 -4.57
CA ILE A 50 7.27 -1.83 -4.27
C ILE A 50 7.05 -0.73 -5.29
N LEU A 51 6.49 0.40 -4.82
CA LEU A 51 6.20 1.56 -5.66
C LEU A 51 7.35 2.56 -5.56
N LEU A 52 7.98 2.83 -6.68
CA LEU A 52 9.11 3.72 -6.85
C LEU A 52 8.73 4.91 -7.75
N GLY A 53 9.45 6.00 -7.61
CA GLY A 53 9.26 7.20 -8.44
C GLY A 53 9.69 8.46 -7.72
N ALA A 54 9.91 9.53 -8.46
CA ALA A 54 10.27 10.84 -7.94
C ALA A 54 9.17 11.42 -7.01
N ASN A 55 9.45 12.56 -6.39
CA ASN A 55 8.45 13.28 -5.60
C ASN A 55 7.25 13.67 -6.47
N ALA A 56 6.07 13.68 -5.87
CA ALA A 56 4.80 14.04 -6.51
C ALA A 56 4.36 13.13 -7.69
N THR A 57 4.90 11.92 -7.83
CA THR A 57 4.47 10.94 -8.84
C THR A 57 3.23 10.15 -8.43
N GLY A 58 2.68 10.37 -7.23
CA GLY A 58 1.40 9.79 -6.83
C GLY A 58 1.50 8.57 -5.90
N LYS A 59 2.68 8.15 -5.43
CA LYS A 59 2.84 7.02 -4.49
C LYS A 59 1.90 7.12 -3.28
N THR A 60 2.01 8.19 -2.52
CA THR A 60 1.12 8.48 -1.38
C THR A 60 -0.34 8.62 -1.81
N SER A 61 -0.61 9.20 -2.99
CA SER A 61 -1.97 9.40 -3.49
C SER A 61 -2.67 8.08 -3.82
N ILE A 62 -1.98 7.06 -4.34
CA ILE A 62 -2.53 5.71 -4.54
C ILE A 62 -2.99 5.13 -3.20
N GLY A 63 -2.14 5.18 -2.17
CA GLY A 63 -2.51 4.68 -0.84
C GLY A 63 -3.71 5.43 -0.25
N LYS A 64 -3.72 6.78 -0.33
CA LYS A 64 -4.84 7.59 0.15
C LYS A 64 -6.13 7.31 -0.63
N ALA A 65 -6.06 7.09 -1.94
CA ALA A 65 -7.21 6.70 -2.77
C ALA A 65 -7.77 5.33 -2.35
N MET A 66 -6.92 4.31 -2.22
CA MET A 66 -7.33 2.99 -1.72
C MET A 66 -7.96 3.10 -0.32
N MET A 67 -7.33 3.82 0.60
CA MET A 67 -7.86 4.03 1.94
C MET A 67 -9.22 4.71 1.93
N ALA A 68 -9.41 5.74 1.09
CA ALA A 68 -10.70 6.43 0.95
C ALA A 68 -11.78 5.49 0.40
N ILE A 69 -11.46 4.69 -0.63
CA ILE A 69 -12.35 3.70 -1.23
C ILE A 69 -12.75 2.62 -0.19
N PHE A 70 -11.78 2.07 0.57
CA PHE A 70 -12.04 1.06 1.59
C PHE A 70 -12.92 1.60 2.73
N ASN A 71 -12.65 2.83 3.16
CA ASN A 71 -13.51 3.50 4.13
C ASN A 71 -14.92 3.77 3.59
N PHE A 72 -15.04 4.14 2.30
CA PHE A 72 -16.34 4.33 1.64
C PHE A 72 -17.18 3.04 1.64
N PHE A 73 -16.57 1.89 1.34
CA PHE A 73 -17.29 0.61 1.38
C PHE A 73 -17.92 0.32 2.77
N ASN A 74 -17.25 0.73 3.85
CA ASN A 74 -17.75 0.49 5.20
C ASN A 74 -18.62 1.59 5.77
N LYS A 75 -18.19 2.85 5.61
CA LYS A 75 -18.84 4.01 6.24
C LYS A 75 -19.94 4.59 5.36
N LYS A 76 -19.91 4.25 4.05
CA LYS A 76 -20.87 4.75 3.05
C LYS A 76 -20.87 6.29 2.91
N GLU A 77 -19.80 6.96 3.39
CA GLU A 77 -19.62 8.42 3.37
C GLU A 77 -18.97 8.87 2.07
N ILE A 78 -19.78 9.32 1.13
CA ILE A 78 -19.33 9.76 -0.20
C ILE A 78 -18.43 11.00 -0.14
N SER A 79 -18.67 11.90 0.81
CA SER A 79 -17.93 13.16 0.96
C SER A 79 -16.43 12.94 1.16
N LYS A 80 -16.03 11.80 1.74
CA LYS A 80 -14.61 11.44 1.95
C LYS A 80 -13.88 11.11 0.65
N ILE A 81 -14.61 10.78 -0.41
CA ILE A 81 -14.05 10.58 -1.75
C ILE A 81 -14.17 11.88 -2.56
N THR A 82 -15.37 12.48 -2.60
CA THR A 82 -15.64 13.62 -3.47
C THR A 82 -14.84 14.88 -3.11
N GLN A 83 -14.36 15.03 -1.87
CA GLN A 83 -13.43 16.10 -1.48
C GLN A 83 -12.08 16.06 -2.22
N HIS A 84 -11.74 14.95 -2.87
CA HIS A 84 -10.49 14.76 -3.61
C HIS A 84 -10.68 14.82 -5.13
N ILE A 85 -11.85 15.27 -5.60
CA ILE A 85 -12.10 15.54 -7.02
C ILE A 85 -11.24 16.73 -7.44
N ARG A 86 -10.52 16.58 -8.56
CA ARG A 86 -9.64 17.63 -9.08
C ARG A 86 -10.42 18.70 -9.85
N ASP A 87 -11.31 18.29 -10.75
CA ASP A 87 -12.11 19.14 -11.60
C ASP A 87 -13.61 18.85 -11.35
N LEU A 88 -14.29 19.80 -10.70
CA LEU A 88 -15.69 19.64 -10.32
C LEU A 88 -16.67 19.67 -11.51
N GLU A 89 -16.24 20.15 -12.67
CA GLU A 89 -17.06 20.18 -13.89
C GLU A 89 -17.03 18.84 -14.64
N LYS A 90 -16.05 17.98 -14.35
CA LYS A 90 -15.90 16.66 -14.94
C LYS A 90 -16.48 15.57 -14.06
N GLU A 91 -16.87 14.45 -14.69
CA GLU A 91 -17.22 13.23 -13.97
C GLU A 91 -15.96 12.67 -13.29
N MET A 92 -16.10 12.24 -12.06
CA MET A 92 -15.09 11.46 -11.35
C MET A 92 -15.46 9.99 -11.37
N SER A 93 -14.47 9.12 -11.56
CA SER A 93 -14.69 7.69 -11.48
C SER A 93 -13.55 6.92 -10.83
N PHE A 94 -13.91 5.75 -10.27
CA PHE A 94 -12.95 4.72 -9.94
C PHE A 94 -13.50 3.33 -10.27
N SER A 95 -12.60 2.41 -10.57
CA SER A 95 -12.87 0.99 -10.66
C SER A 95 -11.84 0.23 -9.83
N ILE A 96 -12.28 -0.75 -9.05
CA ILE A 96 -11.38 -1.57 -8.24
C ILE A 96 -11.80 -3.03 -8.26
N ASP A 97 -10.82 -3.92 -8.54
CA ASP A 97 -10.98 -5.36 -8.44
C ASP A 97 -10.28 -5.86 -7.18
N PHE A 98 -11.00 -6.66 -6.40
CA PHE A 98 -10.46 -7.17 -5.15
C PHE A 98 -11.12 -8.46 -4.70
N ILE A 99 -10.42 -9.16 -3.81
CA ILE A 99 -10.93 -10.36 -3.14
C ILE A 99 -11.11 -10.03 -1.66
N LEU A 100 -12.24 -10.39 -1.10
CA LEU A 100 -12.46 -10.38 0.35
C LEU A 100 -11.94 -11.69 0.94
N ASP A 101 -11.31 -11.55 2.11
CA ASP A 101 -10.76 -12.67 2.86
C ASP A 101 -11.79 -13.80 3.06
N GLU A 102 -11.34 -15.06 2.95
CA GLU A 102 -12.10 -16.31 3.20
C GLU A 102 -13.23 -16.64 2.21
N LYS A 103 -13.50 -15.84 1.17
CA LYS A 103 -14.67 -16.08 0.30
C LYS A 103 -14.36 -16.67 -1.07
N ASN A 104 -13.11 -16.60 -1.54
CA ASN A 104 -12.74 -16.97 -2.93
C ASN A 104 -13.71 -16.38 -3.97
N ILE A 105 -14.07 -15.11 -3.79
CA ILE A 105 -14.94 -14.35 -4.68
C ILE A 105 -14.18 -13.11 -5.14
N LEU A 106 -14.10 -12.96 -6.46
CA LEU A 106 -13.64 -11.72 -7.08
C LEU A 106 -14.80 -10.72 -7.11
N TYR A 107 -14.55 -9.53 -6.64
CA TYR A 107 -15.45 -8.39 -6.72
C TYR A 107 -14.86 -7.32 -7.63
N ARG A 108 -15.72 -6.67 -8.41
CA ARG A 108 -15.42 -5.40 -9.09
C ARG A 108 -16.45 -4.38 -8.67
N VAL A 109 -15.97 -3.21 -8.25
CA VAL A 109 -16.81 -2.04 -7.98
C VAL A 109 -16.45 -0.94 -8.97
N ASN A 110 -17.41 -0.53 -9.78
CA ASN A 110 -17.31 0.65 -10.63
C ASN A 110 -18.14 1.76 -10.01
N PHE A 111 -17.52 2.92 -9.82
CA PHE A 111 -18.15 4.08 -9.22
C PHE A 111 -17.96 5.31 -10.09
N LYS A 112 -19.05 6.07 -10.28
CA LYS A 112 -19.06 7.33 -10.99
C LYS A 112 -19.81 8.39 -10.20
N TYR A 113 -19.25 9.58 -10.16
CA TYR A 113 -19.85 10.73 -9.51
C TYR A 113 -19.77 11.96 -10.39
N LYS A 114 -20.87 12.68 -10.49
CA LYS A 114 -20.92 13.99 -11.14
C LYS A 114 -21.83 14.92 -10.36
N LYS A 115 -21.38 16.15 -10.14
CA LYS A 115 -22.23 17.19 -9.58
C LYS A 115 -22.79 18.04 -10.72
N GLU A 116 -24.11 18.05 -10.89
CA GLU A 116 -24.81 18.87 -11.89
C GLU A 116 -25.65 19.92 -11.16
N LYS A 117 -25.16 21.16 -11.11
CA LYS A 117 -25.74 22.26 -10.33
C LYS A 117 -25.91 21.87 -8.86
N GLU A 118 -27.15 21.66 -8.40
CA GLU A 118 -27.46 21.26 -7.02
C GLU A 118 -27.73 19.75 -6.85
N LYS A 119 -27.68 18.95 -7.94
CA LYS A 119 -27.93 17.52 -7.89
C LYS A 119 -26.63 16.72 -8.01
N GLU A 120 -26.50 15.73 -7.13
CA GLU A 120 -25.45 14.74 -7.22
C GLU A 120 -25.94 13.53 -8.01
N LYS A 121 -25.23 13.17 -9.06
CA LYS A 121 -25.47 11.94 -9.82
C LYS A 121 -24.45 10.92 -9.41
N ILE A 122 -24.92 9.86 -8.76
CA ILE A 122 -24.11 8.77 -8.24
C ILE A 122 -24.52 7.50 -8.97
N ASN A 123 -23.51 6.82 -9.54
CA ASN A 123 -23.70 5.49 -10.12
C ASN A 123 -22.65 4.54 -9.51
N LEU A 124 -23.13 3.41 -8.98
CA LEU A 124 -22.28 2.35 -8.45
C LEU A 124 -22.76 1.02 -9.03
N ASP A 125 -21.84 0.30 -9.66
CA ASP A 125 -22.08 -1.05 -10.14
C ASP A 125 -21.18 -2.03 -9.40
N LEU A 126 -21.78 -3.09 -8.86
CA LEU A 126 -21.11 -4.19 -8.20
C LEU A 126 -21.19 -5.44 -9.07
N TYR A 127 -20.01 -6.03 -9.33
CA TYR A 127 -19.90 -7.31 -10.02
C TYR A 127 -19.22 -8.30 -9.08
N LYS A 128 -19.54 -9.60 -9.27
CA LYS A 128 -18.87 -10.68 -8.57
C LYS A 128 -18.75 -11.93 -9.44
N ALA A 129 -17.73 -12.73 -9.16
CA ALA A 129 -17.54 -14.07 -9.69
C ALA A 129 -16.90 -14.97 -8.63
N ASP A 130 -17.33 -16.23 -8.57
CA ASP A 130 -16.67 -17.25 -7.75
C ASP A 130 -15.37 -17.65 -8.43
N ILE A 131 -14.30 -17.80 -7.65
CA ILE A 131 -12.98 -18.24 -8.10
C ILE A 131 -12.94 -19.75 -7.92
N LEU A 132 -12.95 -20.50 -9.03
CA LEU A 132 -12.84 -21.95 -8.99
C LEU A 132 -11.36 -22.37 -8.81
N GLU A 133 -11.12 -23.65 -8.58
CA GLU A 133 -9.80 -24.18 -8.25
C GLU A 133 -8.77 -23.93 -9.38
N GLU A 134 -9.20 -24.05 -10.62
CA GLU A 134 -8.34 -23.92 -11.81
C GLU A 134 -8.34 -22.51 -12.41
N ASP A 135 -9.06 -21.56 -11.81
CA ASP A 135 -9.21 -20.23 -12.38
C ASP A 135 -7.96 -19.36 -12.15
N SER A 136 -7.55 -18.63 -13.19
CA SER A 136 -6.71 -17.44 -13.09
C SER A 136 -7.55 -16.19 -12.85
N TYR A 137 -6.88 -15.06 -12.64
CA TYR A 137 -7.58 -13.76 -12.54
C TYR A 137 -8.31 -13.44 -13.85
N GLU A 138 -7.70 -13.63 -15.00
CA GLU A 138 -8.25 -13.35 -16.33
C GLU A 138 -9.50 -14.22 -16.59
N ILE A 139 -9.41 -15.53 -16.32
CA ILE A 139 -10.56 -16.44 -16.45
C ILE A 139 -11.72 -16.01 -15.54
N THR A 140 -11.41 -15.56 -14.33
CA THR A 140 -12.44 -15.10 -13.39
C THR A 140 -13.05 -13.76 -13.81
N LEU A 141 -12.28 -12.86 -14.46
CA LEU A 141 -12.83 -11.62 -15.02
C LEU A 141 -13.94 -11.85 -16.02
N ASP A 142 -13.78 -12.84 -16.91
CA ASP A 142 -14.78 -13.19 -17.93
C ASP A 142 -16.09 -13.74 -17.31
N LYS A 143 -16.02 -14.20 -16.06
CA LYS A 143 -17.17 -14.73 -15.30
C LYS A 143 -17.92 -13.67 -14.48
N LEU A 144 -17.42 -12.45 -14.43
CA LEU A 144 -18.02 -11.38 -13.62
C LEU A 144 -19.47 -11.11 -14.02
N LYS A 145 -20.37 -11.18 -13.04
CA LYS A 145 -21.79 -10.89 -13.22
C LYS A 145 -22.22 -9.71 -12.36
N LYS A 146 -22.98 -8.80 -12.94
CA LYS A 146 -23.57 -7.66 -12.24
C LYS A 146 -24.54 -8.16 -11.16
N VAL A 147 -24.40 -7.60 -9.96
CA VAL A 147 -25.17 -8.01 -8.77
C VAL A 147 -26.34 -7.06 -8.49
N ASN A 148 -26.16 -5.77 -8.79
CA ASN A 148 -27.19 -4.76 -8.54
C ASN A 148 -28.27 -4.77 -9.62
N LEU A 149 -29.50 -4.50 -9.18
CA LEU A 149 -30.66 -4.31 -10.05
C LEU A 149 -30.70 -2.85 -10.55
N GLU A 150 -31.53 -2.62 -11.56
CA GLU A 150 -31.84 -1.25 -12.00
C GLU A 150 -32.52 -0.47 -10.85
N ASN A 151 -32.16 0.80 -10.69
CA ASN A 151 -32.71 1.73 -9.68
C ASN A 151 -32.32 1.47 -8.21
N GLU A 152 -31.41 0.55 -7.90
CA GLU A 152 -30.86 0.45 -6.56
C GLU A 152 -29.94 1.63 -6.24
N SER A 153 -30.05 2.17 -5.03
CA SER A 153 -29.15 3.20 -4.55
C SER A 153 -27.75 2.63 -4.28
N TYR A 154 -26.71 3.47 -4.35
CA TYR A 154 -25.36 3.03 -4.02
C TYR A 154 -25.24 2.46 -2.59
N LEU A 155 -26.10 2.91 -1.66
CA LEU A 155 -26.13 2.42 -0.28
C LEU A 155 -26.59 0.97 -0.21
N GLU A 156 -27.67 0.63 -0.93
CA GLU A 156 -28.21 -0.75 -1.02
C GLU A 156 -27.19 -1.68 -1.69
N ILE A 157 -26.52 -1.20 -2.73
CA ILE A 157 -25.48 -1.99 -3.43
C ILE A 157 -24.29 -2.27 -2.50
N LEU A 158 -23.84 -1.28 -1.72
CA LEU A 158 -22.75 -1.47 -0.75
C LEU A 158 -23.14 -2.43 0.40
N GLU A 159 -24.41 -2.55 0.72
CA GLU A 159 -24.88 -3.57 1.68
C GLU A 159 -24.69 -4.99 1.17
N LYS A 160 -24.86 -5.21 -0.14
CA LYS A 160 -24.62 -6.52 -0.78
C LYS A 160 -23.13 -6.91 -0.76
N LEU A 161 -22.23 -5.93 -0.80
CA LEU A 161 -20.79 -6.17 -0.65
C LEU A 161 -20.45 -6.71 0.75
N GLY A 162 -21.16 -6.23 1.75
CA GLY A 162 -20.91 -6.56 3.15
C GLY A 162 -19.74 -5.79 3.75
N LYS A 163 -19.30 -6.23 4.93
CA LYS A 163 -18.23 -5.55 5.66
C LYS A 163 -16.87 -5.89 5.07
N VAL A 164 -16.11 -4.87 4.71
CA VAL A 164 -14.71 -4.96 4.28
C VAL A 164 -13.82 -4.62 5.48
N SER A 165 -12.77 -5.39 5.74
CA SER A 165 -11.88 -5.19 6.89
C SER A 165 -10.49 -5.76 6.61
N GLY A 166 -9.56 -5.53 7.55
CA GLY A 166 -8.25 -6.16 7.52
C GLY A 166 -7.21 -5.37 6.72
N TRP A 167 -7.14 -4.05 6.91
CA TRP A 167 -6.08 -3.23 6.34
C TRP A 167 -5.36 -2.37 7.37
N LEU A 168 -4.10 -2.07 7.06
CA LEU A 168 -3.28 -1.12 7.78
C LEU A 168 -2.60 -0.20 6.78
N PHE A 169 -2.91 1.09 6.83
CA PHE A 169 -2.22 2.14 6.11
C PHE A 169 -1.35 2.92 7.09
N THR A 170 -0.09 3.13 6.73
CA THR A 170 0.84 3.97 7.49
C THR A 170 1.45 5.01 6.55
N TYR A 171 1.39 6.28 6.95
CA TYR A 171 1.89 7.41 6.18
C TYR A 171 3.01 8.13 6.93
N PRO A 172 3.86 8.95 6.26
CA PRO A 172 4.90 9.74 6.90
C PRO A 172 4.33 10.65 8.01
N GLU A 173 3.19 11.27 7.73
CA GLU A 173 2.40 12.02 8.71
C GLU A 173 1.48 11.08 9.49
N LYS A 174 0.91 11.56 10.61
CA LYS A 174 0.16 10.75 11.58
C LYS A 174 -1.20 10.21 11.12
N ASP A 175 -1.44 10.08 9.84
CA ASP A 175 -2.73 9.66 9.26
C ASP A 175 -2.88 8.14 9.08
N SER A 176 -2.27 7.34 9.97
CA SER A 176 -2.43 5.88 9.91
C SER A 176 -3.89 5.48 10.13
N ASN A 177 -4.40 4.60 9.28
CA ASN A 177 -5.77 4.10 9.34
C ASN A 177 -5.76 2.57 9.49
N VAL A 178 -6.32 2.09 10.57
CA VAL A 178 -6.40 0.65 10.88
C VAL A 178 -7.86 0.25 10.99
N LEU A 179 -8.30 -0.64 10.10
CA LEU A 179 -9.55 -1.37 10.26
C LEU A 179 -9.24 -2.86 10.36
N GLY A 180 -8.89 -3.30 11.55
CA GLY A 180 -8.58 -4.69 11.86
C GLY A 180 -9.37 -5.22 13.04
N LYS A 181 -9.40 -6.54 13.18
CA LYS A 181 -10.04 -7.23 14.30
C LYS A 181 -9.30 -6.95 15.64
N ASN A 182 -8.05 -6.52 15.58
CA ASN A 182 -7.18 -6.40 16.75
C ASN A 182 -6.69 -4.97 16.96
N LYS A 183 -6.61 -4.55 18.23
CA LYS A 183 -5.94 -3.31 18.66
C LYS A 183 -4.45 -3.39 18.26
N LYS A 184 -3.81 -2.24 18.16
CA LYS A 184 -2.37 -2.11 17.90
C LYS A 184 -1.59 -3.15 18.72
N VAL A 185 -1.01 -4.13 18.04
CA VAL A 185 -0.15 -5.15 18.64
C VAL A 185 1.29 -4.78 18.36
N MET A 186 2.10 -4.70 19.40
CA MET A 186 3.53 -4.43 19.30
C MET A 186 4.30 -5.63 19.86
N ASP A 187 5.12 -6.27 19.02
CA ASP A 187 6.06 -7.29 19.46
C ASP A 187 7.26 -6.61 20.15
N LYS A 188 7.50 -6.95 21.42
CA LYS A 188 8.60 -6.37 22.22
C LYS A 188 9.96 -6.54 21.55
N LYS A 189 10.23 -7.73 21.01
CA LYS A 189 11.54 -8.04 20.41
C LYS A 189 11.76 -7.25 19.11
N ILE A 190 10.72 -7.11 18.29
CA ILE A 190 10.77 -6.30 17.08
C ILE A 190 10.98 -4.84 17.47
N LEU A 191 10.23 -4.30 18.42
CA LEU A 191 10.38 -2.95 18.91
C LEU A 191 11.80 -2.67 19.40
N GLU A 192 12.31 -3.52 20.30
CA GLU A 192 13.64 -3.36 20.88
C GLU A 192 14.74 -3.44 19.82
N ASN A 193 14.70 -4.45 18.95
CA ASN A 193 15.74 -4.64 17.93
C ASN A 193 15.74 -3.51 16.90
N ILE A 194 14.57 -3.10 16.40
CA ILE A 194 14.50 -1.98 15.44
C ILE A 194 15.00 -0.70 16.09
N LEU A 195 14.52 -0.36 17.29
CA LEU A 195 14.92 0.88 17.94
C LEU A 195 16.42 0.91 18.28
N LYS A 196 16.99 -0.18 18.80
CA LYS A 196 18.44 -0.29 19.09
C LYS A 196 19.30 -0.27 17.82
N THR A 197 18.82 -0.81 16.71
CA THR A 197 19.50 -0.74 15.41
C THR A 197 19.56 0.71 14.90
N LEU A 198 18.49 1.48 15.10
CA LEU A 198 18.40 2.87 14.68
C LEU A 198 19.11 3.86 15.62
N ASP A 199 19.16 3.52 16.91
CA ASP A 199 19.80 4.34 17.93
C ASP A 199 20.51 3.44 18.95
N PRO A 200 21.82 3.18 18.76
CA PRO A 200 22.61 2.34 19.69
C PRO A 200 22.71 2.89 21.11
N SER A 201 22.33 4.14 21.36
CA SER A 201 22.29 4.71 22.71
C SER A 201 21.08 4.26 23.53
N ILE A 202 20.17 3.51 22.93
CA ILE A 202 19.04 2.89 23.64
C ILE A 202 19.55 1.69 24.46
N GLU A 203 19.39 1.78 25.76
CA GLU A 203 19.90 0.81 26.72
C GLU A 203 18.96 -0.41 26.80
N GLU A 204 17.67 -0.17 26.98
CA GLU A 204 16.66 -1.20 27.18
C GLU A 204 15.30 -0.80 26.66
N VAL A 205 14.52 -1.81 26.22
CA VAL A 205 13.07 -1.72 26.01
C VAL A 205 12.40 -2.77 26.85
N ARG A 206 11.65 -2.36 27.87
CA ARG A 206 10.91 -3.26 28.77
C ARG A 206 9.41 -3.07 28.67
N LYS A 207 8.65 -4.13 28.88
CA LYS A 207 7.19 -4.04 28.95
C LYS A 207 6.78 -3.40 30.27
N LEU A 208 5.79 -2.53 30.25
CA LEU A 208 5.24 -1.94 31.45
C LEU A 208 4.17 -2.88 32.03
N ASP A 209 4.43 -3.40 33.23
CA ASP A 209 3.53 -4.34 33.90
C ASP A 209 2.20 -3.68 34.26
N GLY A 210 1.12 -4.44 34.10
CA GLY A 210 -0.24 -3.98 34.41
C GLY A 210 -0.88 -3.04 33.39
N VAL A 211 -0.15 -2.57 32.37
CA VAL A 211 -0.68 -1.68 31.33
C VAL A 211 -0.54 -2.33 29.96
N LYS A 212 -1.67 -2.55 29.27
CA LYS A 212 -1.66 -3.17 27.93
C LYS A 212 -0.95 -2.28 26.92
N ASN A 213 -0.21 -2.92 25.99
CA ASN A 213 0.51 -2.27 24.89
C ASN A 213 1.40 -1.10 25.32
N SER A 214 2.02 -1.22 26.49
CA SER A 214 2.87 -0.16 27.06
C SER A 214 4.27 -0.68 27.30
N TYR A 215 5.25 0.15 26.92
CA TYR A 215 6.68 -0.15 27.01
C TYR A 215 7.42 1.06 27.60
N VAL A 216 8.53 0.77 28.21
CA VAL A 216 9.48 1.79 28.68
C VAL A 216 10.74 1.63 27.86
N LEU A 217 11.15 2.69 27.23
CA LEU A 217 12.40 2.83 26.51
C LEU A 217 13.36 3.61 27.41
N THR A 218 14.48 3.02 27.79
CA THR A 218 15.54 3.68 28.55
C THR A 218 16.61 4.19 27.58
N LEU A 219 16.83 5.49 27.56
CA LEU A 219 17.77 6.21 26.72
C LEU A 219 18.59 7.19 27.56
N LYS A 220 19.92 6.98 27.63
CA LYS A 220 20.83 7.83 28.42
C LYS A 220 20.36 8.06 29.87
N GLY A 221 19.87 6.96 30.49
CA GLY A 221 19.38 6.99 31.86
C GLY A 221 17.99 7.60 32.06
N GLU A 222 17.32 8.04 30.97
CA GLU A 222 15.95 8.56 31.03
C GLU A 222 14.94 7.52 30.53
N ASP A 223 13.86 7.35 31.27
CA ASP A 223 12.75 6.47 30.91
C ASP A 223 11.69 7.21 30.06
N ILE A 224 11.42 6.70 28.87
CA ILE A 224 10.43 7.22 27.93
C ILE A 224 9.32 6.19 27.77
N ILE A 225 8.08 6.60 28.01
CA ILE A 225 6.92 5.70 27.92
C ILE A 225 6.36 5.71 26.50
N ILE A 226 6.18 4.48 25.98
CA ILE A 226 5.46 4.19 24.74
C ILE A 226 4.15 3.52 25.13
N GLN A 227 3.02 4.05 24.66
CA GLN A 227 1.69 3.47 24.89
C GLN A 227 0.90 3.43 23.58
N ASP A 228 0.29 2.29 23.29
CA ASP A 228 -0.49 2.06 22.06
C ASP A 228 0.23 2.47 20.76
N GLY A 229 1.55 2.29 20.71
CA GLY A 229 2.38 2.63 19.57
C GLY A 229 2.69 4.12 19.42
N GLU A 230 2.56 4.89 20.50
CA GLU A 230 2.90 6.32 20.51
C GLU A 230 3.74 6.68 21.73
N PHE A 231 4.62 7.68 21.60
CA PHE A 231 5.31 8.25 22.75
C PHE A 231 4.34 9.10 23.57
N VAL A 232 4.18 8.79 24.85
CA VAL A 232 3.22 9.49 25.75
C VAL A 232 3.57 10.96 25.93
N LYS A 233 4.85 11.32 25.87
CA LYS A 233 5.31 12.72 25.90
C LYS A 233 6.14 13.03 24.66
N LYS A 234 5.97 14.23 24.10
CA LYS A 234 6.90 14.75 23.07
C LYS A 234 8.28 14.89 23.71
N ASN A 235 9.17 13.96 23.40
CA ASN A 235 10.53 13.98 23.92
C ASN A 235 11.47 14.58 22.86
N LYS A 236 12.22 15.64 23.24
CA LYS A 236 13.17 16.32 22.36
C LYS A 236 14.46 15.51 22.15
N ILE A 237 14.71 14.52 23.03
CA ILE A 237 15.92 13.69 23.01
C ILE A 237 15.85 12.67 21.85
N LEU A 238 14.64 12.28 21.41
CA LEU A 238 14.47 11.30 20.35
C LEU A 238 14.78 11.89 18.97
N SER A 239 15.65 11.20 18.23
CA SER A 239 15.93 11.51 16.84
C SER A 239 14.72 11.28 15.93
N SER A 240 14.73 11.84 14.72
CA SER A 240 13.70 11.57 13.72
C SER A 240 13.68 10.10 13.31
N GLY A 241 14.86 9.47 13.21
CA GLY A 241 14.98 8.03 12.93
C GLY A 241 14.38 7.17 14.03
N THR A 242 14.64 7.48 15.33
CA THR A 242 14.05 6.74 16.45
C THR A 242 12.51 6.86 16.47
N LYS A 243 11.97 8.02 16.11
CA LYS A 243 10.52 8.21 16.00
C LYS A 243 9.92 7.41 14.84
N ALA A 244 10.57 7.42 13.68
CA ALA A 244 10.16 6.59 12.54
C ALA A 244 10.25 5.10 12.89
N GLY A 245 11.27 4.68 13.64
CA GLY A 245 11.47 3.31 14.10
C GLY A 245 10.29 2.74 14.90
N LEU A 246 9.57 3.58 15.64
CA LEU A 246 8.37 3.14 16.37
C LEU A 246 7.25 2.72 15.40
N ASP A 247 6.99 3.53 14.37
CA ASP A 247 5.98 3.21 13.36
C ASP A 247 6.37 1.98 12.53
N ILE A 248 7.67 1.85 12.21
CA ILE A 248 8.22 0.70 11.50
C ILE A 248 8.09 -0.57 12.35
N ALA A 249 8.42 -0.50 13.63
CA ALA A 249 8.25 -1.63 14.56
C ALA A 249 6.79 -2.04 14.67
N TYR A 250 5.88 -1.08 14.63
CA TYR A 250 4.44 -1.33 14.68
C TYR A 250 3.95 -2.08 13.43
N ILE A 251 4.24 -1.59 12.22
CA ILE A 251 3.80 -2.26 10.99
C ILE A 251 4.45 -3.65 10.85
N THR A 252 5.74 -3.77 11.19
CA THR A 252 6.46 -5.05 11.17
C THR A 252 5.83 -6.06 12.15
N SER A 253 5.48 -5.62 13.35
CA SER A 253 4.76 -6.44 14.34
C SER A 253 3.38 -6.85 13.83
N ALA A 254 2.64 -5.93 13.20
CA ALA A 254 1.32 -6.20 12.65
C ALA A 254 1.36 -7.25 11.53
N ILE A 255 2.38 -7.21 10.67
CA ILE A 255 2.61 -8.20 9.62
C ILE A 255 2.94 -9.57 10.24
N LYS A 256 3.89 -9.62 11.19
CA LYS A 256 4.29 -10.86 11.87
C LYS A 256 3.10 -11.56 12.55
N GLU A 257 2.30 -10.80 13.27
CA GLU A 257 1.11 -11.29 13.99
C GLU A 257 -0.11 -11.49 13.07
N ASN A 258 0.04 -11.21 11.78
CA ASN A 258 -1.03 -11.34 10.78
C ASN A 258 -2.34 -10.65 11.20
N THR A 259 -2.22 -9.43 11.71
CA THR A 259 -3.39 -8.68 12.22
C THR A 259 -4.30 -8.17 11.12
N ASN A 260 -3.78 -8.06 9.90
CA ASN A 260 -4.48 -7.58 8.71
C ASN A 260 -4.11 -8.43 7.49
N VAL A 261 -4.83 -8.23 6.39
CA VAL A 261 -4.58 -8.88 5.10
C VAL A 261 -3.85 -7.93 4.15
N PHE A 262 -4.13 -6.64 4.24
CA PHE A 262 -3.59 -5.59 3.39
C PHE A 262 -2.76 -4.61 4.22
N TYR A 263 -1.54 -4.35 3.76
CA TYR A 263 -0.60 -3.42 4.39
C TYR A 263 -0.11 -2.40 3.37
N TYR A 264 -0.18 -1.12 3.72
CA TYR A 264 0.39 -0.02 2.94
C TYR A 264 1.38 0.75 3.79
N CYS A 265 2.67 0.63 3.48
CA CYS A 265 3.77 1.29 4.17
C CYS A 265 4.32 2.42 3.28
N ASP A 266 3.91 3.67 3.55
CA ASP A 266 4.24 4.81 2.73
C ASP A 266 5.40 5.59 3.32
N GLU A 267 6.54 5.60 2.63
CA GLU A 267 7.73 6.42 2.89
C GLU A 267 8.13 6.53 4.37
N LYS A 268 8.17 5.39 5.09
CA LYS A 268 8.48 5.35 6.53
C LYS A 268 9.96 5.42 6.86
N PHE A 269 10.85 5.39 5.85
CA PHE A 269 12.29 5.28 6.01
C PHE A 269 13.12 6.53 5.63
N PRO A 270 12.59 7.78 5.59
CA PRO A 270 13.30 8.92 5.03
C PRO A 270 14.57 9.32 5.80
N TYR A 271 14.73 8.86 7.05
CA TYR A 271 15.86 9.18 7.93
C TYR A 271 16.66 7.94 8.33
N ILE A 272 16.53 6.86 7.56
CA ILE A 272 17.10 5.55 7.89
C ILE A 272 18.10 5.16 6.80
N HIS A 273 19.21 4.55 7.22
CA HIS A 273 20.22 4.06 6.30
C HIS A 273 19.61 2.99 5.36
N SER A 274 20.00 3.06 4.11
CA SER A 274 19.53 2.20 3.02
C SER A 274 19.58 0.70 3.35
N ASP A 275 20.69 0.23 3.97
CA ASP A 275 20.83 -1.18 4.34
C ASP A 275 19.89 -1.61 5.45
N ILE A 276 19.56 -0.71 6.37
CA ILE A 276 18.56 -0.99 7.43
C ILE A 276 17.17 -1.07 6.82
N GLU A 277 16.83 -0.17 5.89
CA GLU A 277 15.57 -0.22 5.16
C GLU A 277 15.41 -1.54 4.42
N LYS A 278 16.43 -1.96 3.63
CA LYS A 278 16.42 -3.25 2.91
C LYS A 278 16.26 -4.43 3.87
N ALA A 279 16.99 -4.46 4.98
CA ALA A 279 16.90 -5.53 5.97
C ALA A 279 15.51 -5.62 6.62
N ILE A 280 14.90 -4.48 6.95
CA ILE A 280 13.55 -4.45 7.51
C ILE A 280 12.50 -4.83 6.46
N LEU A 281 12.64 -4.39 5.22
CA LEU A 281 11.74 -4.79 4.14
C LEU A 281 11.82 -6.30 3.88
N SER A 282 13.01 -6.90 3.83
CA SER A 282 13.18 -8.35 3.77
C SER A 282 12.45 -9.05 4.91
N LEU A 283 12.61 -8.56 6.14
CA LEU A 283 11.94 -9.13 7.32
C LEU A 283 10.41 -9.01 7.22
N MET A 284 9.89 -7.88 6.73
CA MET A 284 8.45 -7.71 6.49
C MET A 284 7.94 -8.73 5.46
N ILE A 285 8.68 -8.94 4.36
CA ILE A 285 8.34 -9.91 3.31
C ILE A 285 8.33 -11.34 3.87
N ASP A 286 9.34 -11.72 4.65
CA ASP A 286 9.42 -13.04 5.27
C ASP A 286 8.27 -13.34 6.25
N PHE A 287 7.73 -12.31 6.88
CA PHE A 287 6.61 -12.45 7.82
C PHE A 287 5.25 -12.52 7.14
N LEU A 288 5.13 -12.15 5.85
CA LEU A 288 3.85 -12.18 5.13
C LEU A 288 3.26 -13.59 5.09
N LYS A 289 2.02 -13.72 5.52
CA LYS A 289 1.27 -14.96 5.49
C LYS A 289 0.57 -15.17 4.12
N PRO A 290 0.10 -16.38 3.81
CA PRO A 290 -0.81 -16.59 2.67
C PRO A 290 -1.98 -15.60 2.69
N ASN A 291 -2.49 -15.24 1.52
CA ASN A 291 -3.61 -14.30 1.34
C ASN A 291 -3.38 -12.90 1.93
N THR A 292 -2.11 -12.47 2.04
CA THR A 292 -1.77 -11.10 2.45
C THR A 292 -1.12 -10.32 1.32
N GLN A 293 -1.16 -8.99 1.40
CA GLN A 293 -0.59 -8.11 0.39
C GLN A 293 0.10 -6.91 1.05
N LEU A 294 1.35 -6.64 0.65
CA LEU A 294 2.16 -5.51 1.12
C LEU A 294 2.40 -4.54 -0.03
N PHE A 295 2.06 -3.29 0.20
CA PHE A 295 2.49 -2.15 -0.58
C PHE A 295 3.55 -1.39 0.19
N PHE A 296 4.68 -1.17 -0.45
CA PHE A 296 5.81 -0.45 0.13
C PHE A 296 6.23 0.66 -0.82
N THR A 297 6.25 1.90 -0.35
CA THR A 297 6.70 3.01 -1.16
C THR A 297 7.98 3.59 -0.61
N THR A 298 8.94 3.87 -1.48
CA THR A 298 10.22 4.43 -1.10
C THR A 298 10.82 5.29 -2.21
N HIS A 299 11.73 6.17 -1.83
CA HIS A 299 12.63 6.89 -2.74
C HIS A 299 14.02 6.24 -2.83
N ASN A 300 14.28 5.23 -1.99
CA ASN A 300 15.56 4.56 -1.94
C ASN A 300 15.69 3.58 -3.11
N MET A 301 16.48 3.95 -4.11
CA MET A 301 16.72 3.08 -5.28
C MET A 301 17.56 1.84 -4.94
N GLU A 302 18.28 1.81 -3.79
CA GLU A 302 19.04 0.63 -3.38
C GLU A 302 18.18 -0.61 -3.11
N VAL A 303 16.86 -0.45 -2.94
CA VAL A 303 15.93 -1.59 -2.85
C VAL A 303 15.88 -2.42 -4.14
N LEU A 304 16.28 -1.83 -5.29
CA LEU A 304 16.38 -2.53 -6.57
C LEU A 304 17.52 -3.57 -6.61
N ASN A 305 18.46 -3.50 -5.66
CA ASN A 305 19.53 -4.49 -5.49
C ASN A 305 19.12 -5.67 -4.58
N MET A 306 17.87 -5.70 -4.10
CA MET A 306 17.35 -6.83 -3.34
C MET A 306 17.06 -7.99 -4.29
N ASP A 307 17.26 -9.22 -3.82
CA ASP A 307 16.90 -10.44 -4.56
C ASP A 307 15.37 -10.67 -4.54
N LEU A 308 14.68 -9.81 -5.29
CA LEU A 308 13.22 -9.83 -5.44
C LEU A 308 12.85 -9.93 -6.93
N PRO A 309 11.74 -10.61 -7.27
CA PRO A 309 11.24 -10.65 -8.64
C PRO A 309 11.03 -9.26 -9.22
N ILE A 310 11.40 -9.05 -10.47
CA ILE A 310 11.22 -7.77 -11.18
C ILE A 310 9.77 -7.28 -11.15
N LEU A 311 8.82 -8.20 -11.12
CA LEU A 311 7.38 -7.93 -11.08
C LEU A 311 6.92 -7.25 -9.77
N CYS A 312 7.73 -7.29 -8.70
CA CYS A 312 7.46 -6.57 -7.46
C CYS A 312 7.63 -5.05 -7.60
N PHE A 313 8.42 -4.62 -8.59
CA PHE A 313 8.78 -3.22 -8.77
C PHE A 313 7.86 -2.55 -9.80
N THR A 314 7.23 -1.48 -9.37
CA THR A 314 6.37 -0.65 -10.21
C THR A 314 6.84 0.80 -10.09
N PHE A 315 7.14 1.42 -11.22
CA PHE A 315 7.57 2.81 -11.26
C PHE A 315 6.40 3.73 -11.61
N LEU A 316 6.37 4.87 -10.94
CA LEU A 316 5.43 5.94 -11.22
C LEU A 316 6.20 7.13 -11.77
N LYS A 317 5.77 7.64 -12.91
CA LYS A 317 6.29 8.88 -13.49
C LYS A 317 5.16 9.89 -13.65
N LYS A 318 5.50 11.17 -13.57
CA LYS A 318 4.57 12.26 -13.80
C LYS A 318 5.13 13.21 -14.85
N ARG A 319 4.45 13.30 -15.95
CA ARG A 319 4.62 14.34 -16.98
C ARG A 319 3.37 15.19 -17.00
N GLU A 320 2.56 15.11 -18.04
CA GLU A 320 1.24 15.74 -18.08
C GLU A 320 0.27 15.07 -17.11
N LYS A 321 0.27 13.73 -17.09
CA LYS A 321 -0.47 12.88 -16.15
C LYS A 321 0.45 11.89 -15.44
N ILE A 322 -0.06 11.24 -14.39
CA ILE A 322 0.65 10.18 -13.68
C ILE A 322 0.48 8.88 -14.48
N GLU A 323 1.60 8.23 -14.76
CA GLU A 323 1.66 6.98 -15.53
C GLU A 323 2.37 5.90 -14.73
N VAL A 324 1.98 4.66 -14.99
CA VAL A 324 2.60 3.45 -14.43
C VAL A 324 3.59 2.89 -15.43
N VAL A 325 4.76 2.47 -14.96
CA VAL A 325 5.76 1.76 -15.75
C VAL A 325 6.12 0.48 -15.02
N TYR A 326 5.89 -0.65 -15.65
CA TYR A 326 6.28 -1.95 -15.14
C TYR A 326 7.67 -2.30 -15.66
N ALA A 327 8.59 -2.63 -14.76
CA ALA A 327 9.96 -2.98 -15.15
C ALA A 327 10.00 -4.19 -16.09
N SER A 328 9.08 -5.14 -15.91
CA SER A 328 8.93 -6.35 -16.73
C SER A 328 8.54 -6.09 -18.20
N GLU A 329 8.08 -4.89 -18.55
CA GLU A 329 7.78 -4.52 -19.94
C GLU A 329 9.05 -4.13 -20.73
N TYR A 330 10.17 -3.90 -20.04
CA TYR A 330 11.41 -3.38 -20.61
C TYR A 330 12.59 -4.34 -20.47
N ILE A 331 12.54 -5.24 -19.48
CA ILE A 331 13.64 -6.12 -19.11
C ILE A 331 13.11 -7.53 -18.90
N ASP A 332 13.74 -8.51 -19.53
CA ASP A 332 13.48 -9.93 -19.27
C ASP A 332 14.04 -10.35 -17.90
N GLU A 333 13.36 -11.27 -17.21
CA GLU A 333 13.72 -11.76 -15.87
C GLU A 333 15.16 -12.30 -15.75
N ASP A 334 15.74 -12.77 -16.85
CA ASP A 334 17.09 -13.36 -16.90
C ASP A 334 18.22 -12.32 -16.96
N ASN A 335 17.92 -11.01 -17.14
CA ASN A 335 18.90 -9.94 -17.31
C ASN A 335 18.77 -8.87 -16.23
N ILE A 336 19.11 -9.22 -14.99
CA ILE A 336 18.79 -8.41 -13.82
C ILE A 336 19.90 -7.39 -13.50
N PHE A 337 19.93 -6.28 -14.23
CA PHE A 337 20.58 -5.05 -13.76
C PHE A 337 19.57 -3.91 -13.69
N LEU A 338 18.51 -4.12 -12.89
CA LEU A 338 17.42 -3.15 -12.73
C LEU A 338 17.95 -1.76 -12.29
N MET A 339 18.95 -1.75 -11.41
CA MET A 339 19.63 -0.52 -10.98
C MET A 339 20.36 0.16 -12.15
N GLU A 340 21.01 -0.60 -13.04
CA GLU A 340 21.69 -0.03 -14.22
C GLU A 340 20.69 0.50 -15.24
N ALA A 341 19.56 -0.19 -15.43
CA ALA A 341 18.49 0.28 -16.29
C ALA A 341 17.91 1.63 -15.79
N ILE A 342 17.74 1.80 -14.47
CA ILE A 342 17.34 3.08 -13.89
C ILE A 342 18.42 4.16 -14.09
N LYS A 343 19.69 3.84 -13.83
CA LYS A 343 20.79 4.80 -14.02
C LYS A 343 20.91 5.28 -15.48
N ASN A 344 20.59 4.43 -16.42
CA ASN A 344 20.56 4.74 -17.85
C ASN A 344 19.20 5.28 -18.34
N ASP A 345 18.27 5.55 -17.41
CA ASP A 345 16.89 6.04 -17.65
C ASP A 345 16.12 5.23 -18.71
N VAL A 346 16.32 3.92 -18.78
CA VAL A 346 15.62 3.02 -19.70
C VAL A 346 14.10 3.14 -19.56
N PHE A 347 13.62 3.35 -18.35
CA PHE A 347 12.18 3.48 -18.05
C PHE A 347 11.65 4.90 -18.18
N ASN A 348 12.55 5.89 -18.43
CA ASN A 348 12.20 7.30 -18.51
C ASN A 348 11.46 7.80 -17.25
N VAL A 349 12.00 7.44 -16.08
CA VAL A 349 11.47 7.77 -14.75
C VAL A 349 12.39 8.68 -13.92
N ALA A 350 13.50 9.13 -14.51
CA ALA A 350 14.42 10.07 -13.89
C ALA A 350 13.71 11.38 -13.51
N PRO A 351 14.11 12.03 -12.41
CA PRO A 351 13.63 13.36 -12.06
C PRO A 351 13.97 14.37 -13.17
N TYR A 352 13.05 15.30 -13.42
CA TYR A 352 13.28 16.38 -14.35
C TYR A 352 14.16 17.45 -13.70
N LEU A 353 15.40 17.60 -14.18
CA LEU A 353 16.42 18.48 -13.58
C LEU A 353 16.68 19.78 -14.36
N ASP A 354 16.06 19.94 -15.53
CA ASP A 354 16.36 21.06 -16.45
C ASP A 354 16.24 22.43 -15.77
N LEU A 355 15.19 22.65 -14.97
CA LEU A 355 15.01 23.90 -14.25
C LEU A 355 16.12 24.19 -13.21
N ILE A 356 16.80 23.16 -12.71
CA ILE A 356 17.95 23.36 -11.81
C ILE A 356 19.18 23.71 -12.61
N TYR A 357 19.38 23.06 -13.76
CA TYR A 357 20.51 23.35 -14.64
C TYR A 357 20.41 24.75 -15.28
N GLU A 358 19.21 25.25 -15.55
CA GLU A 358 18.99 26.63 -16.00
C GLU A 358 19.52 27.67 -15.00
N LEU A 359 19.65 27.34 -13.71
CA LEU A 359 20.23 28.24 -12.70
C LEU A 359 21.77 28.33 -12.78
N GLU A 360 22.44 27.38 -13.44
CA GLU A 360 23.88 27.40 -13.66
C GLU A 360 24.25 28.34 -14.82
N GLU A 361 23.28 28.65 -15.71
CA GLU A 361 23.45 29.52 -16.86
C GLU A 361 23.04 30.97 -16.59
N ALA A 362 22.45 31.26 -15.41
CA ALA A 362 21.97 32.58 -15.01
C ALA A 362 22.98 33.32 -14.11
#